data_5feacabc3333c9cc0b7024a2ab79693f
#
_entry.id   5feacabc3333c9cc0b7024a2ab79693f
#
_cell.length_a   1.000
_cell.length_b   1.000
_cell.length_c   1.000
_cell.angle_alpha   90.00
_cell.angle_beta   90.00
_cell.angle_gamma   90.00
#
_symmetry.space_group_name_H-M   'P 1'
#
loop_
_entity.id
_entity.type
_entity.pdbx_description
1 polymer ?
#
loop_
_entity_poly.entity_id
_entity_poly.type
_entity_poly.pdbx_seq_one_letter_code
_entity_poly.pdbx_strand_id
1 'polypeptide(L)'
;MMSEKPKKQRRDEVLYKTIIERMIEIRSSYGHTQEYVAHNTGLDIPHFETGRDFPTMTSISVFCEFYNLTLGEFFAPMNYPP
;
A
#
# COMPACT_ATOMS: atom_id res chain seq x y z
N MET A 1 23.53 -25.09 -3.70
CA MET A 1 23.05 -24.79 -3.69
C MET A 1 22.47 -24.42 -3.35
N MET A 2 22.51 -23.99 -3.37
CA MET A 2 21.85 -23.52 -3.07
C MET A 2 21.12 -23.46 -2.74
N SER A 3 21.00 -23.09 -2.39
CA SER A 3 20.27 -22.94 -1.97
C SER A 3 19.36 -22.95 -1.88
N GLU A 4 19.10 -23.13 -1.46
CA GLU A 4 18.08 -23.12 -1.43
C GLU A 4 17.23 -22.44 -0.69
N LYS A 5 17.08 -21.64 -0.63
CA LYS A 5 16.24 -20.83 -0.04
C LYS A 5 14.86 -21.10 -0.38
N PRO A 6 13.94 -20.93 0.53
CA PRO A 6 12.53 -21.15 0.29
C PRO A 6 12.04 -20.26 -0.78
N LYS A 7 11.39 -20.80 -1.72
CA LYS A 7 10.95 -20.04 -2.77
C LYS A 7 9.67 -19.38 -2.53
N LYS A 8 8.91 -19.74 -1.57
CA LYS A 8 7.65 -19.13 -1.34
C LYS A 8 7.77 -17.73 -0.87
N GLN A 9 8.94 -17.33 -0.43
CA GLN A 9 9.14 -15.99 0.02
C GLN A 9 9.38 -15.07 -1.13
N ARG A 10 8.34 -14.74 -1.85
CA ARG A 10 8.45 -13.84 -2.95
C ARG A 10 8.04 -12.44 -2.60
N ARG A 11 7.63 -12.20 -1.35
CA ARG A 11 7.18 -10.90 -0.94
C ARG A 11 8.24 -10.20 -0.12
N ASP A 12 8.29 -8.90 -0.27
CA ASP A 12 9.13 -8.05 0.55
C ASP A 12 8.24 -7.45 1.63
N GLU A 13 8.29 -8.04 2.82
CA GLU A 13 7.42 -7.62 3.90
C GLU A 13 7.67 -6.18 4.31
N VAL A 14 8.93 -5.75 4.27
CA VAL A 14 9.25 -4.38 4.63
C VAL A 14 8.64 -3.41 3.63
N LEU A 15 8.75 -3.73 2.36
CA LEU A 15 8.17 -2.89 1.32
C LEU A 15 6.66 -2.77 1.50
N TYR A 16 5.99 -3.89 1.71
CA TYR A 16 4.53 -3.86 1.85
C TYR A 16 4.11 -3.08 3.07
N LYS A 17 4.84 -3.24 4.18
CA LYS A 17 4.52 -2.48 5.39
C LYS A 17 4.67 -1.00 5.13
N THR A 18 5.72 -0.62 4.43
CA THR A 18 5.97 0.79 4.12
C THR A 18 4.89 1.36 3.22
N ILE A 19 4.43 0.57 2.24
CA ILE A 19 3.34 1.00 1.36
C ILE A 19 2.07 1.21 2.17
N ILE A 20 1.76 0.27 3.06
CA ILE A 20 0.56 0.37 3.88
C ILE A 20 0.61 1.60 4.77
N GLU A 21 1.76 1.84 5.39
CA GLU A 21 1.93 3.03 6.23
C GLU A 21 1.74 4.31 5.42
N ARG A 22 2.21 4.32 4.18
CA ARG A 22 2.03 5.46 3.31
C ARG A 22 0.56 5.69 3.01
N MET A 23 -0.19 4.60 2.74
CA MET A 23 -1.62 4.72 2.48
C MET A 23 -2.36 5.26 3.71
N ILE A 24 -2.00 4.76 4.90
CA ILE A 24 -2.61 5.25 6.13
C ILE A 24 -2.31 6.73 6.34
N GLU A 25 -1.09 7.12 6.08
CA GLU A 25 -0.68 8.52 6.23
C GLU A 25 -1.51 9.44 5.36
N ILE A 26 -1.67 9.06 4.09
CA ILE A 26 -2.44 9.88 3.15
C ILE A 26 -3.90 9.96 3.59
N ARG A 27 -4.50 8.80 3.87
CA ARG A 27 -5.89 8.75 4.29
C ARG A 27 -6.12 9.60 5.53
N SER A 28 -5.23 9.45 6.51
CA SER A 28 -5.37 10.17 7.78
C SER A 28 -5.19 11.67 7.60
N SER A 29 -4.30 12.07 6.70
CA SER A 29 -4.04 13.48 6.48
C SER A 29 -5.26 14.20 5.90
N TYR A 30 -6.14 13.45 5.24
CA TYR A 30 -7.38 14.01 4.72
C TYR A 30 -8.54 13.86 5.70
N GLY A 31 -8.31 13.21 6.84
CA GLY A 31 -9.36 12.97 7.82
C GLY A 31 -10.40 11.97 7.37
N HIS A 32 -10.05 11.10 6.44
CA HIS A 32 -10.99 10.11 5.90
C HIS A 32 -11.00 8.84 6.72
N THR A 33 -12.19 8.24 6.91
CA THR A 33 -12.28 6.94 7.54
C THR A 33 -11.94 5.85 6.53
N GLN A 34 -11.66 4.66 7.05
CA GLN A 34 -11.43 3.51 6.19
C GLN A 34 -12.64 3.24 5.31
N GLU A 35 -13.83 3.32 5.89
CA GLU A 35 -15.05 3.05 5.11
C GLU A 35 -15.25 4.06 4.01
N TYR A 36 -14.96 5.31 4.28
CA TYR A 36 -15.12 6.34 3.26
C TYR A 36 -14.25 6.03 2.05
N VAL A 37 -12.98 5.71 2.28
CA VAL A 37 -12.06 5.44 1.17
C VAL A 37 -12.43 4.13 0.48
N ALA A 38 -12.77 3.10 1.25
CA ALA A 38 -13.17 1.82 0.68
C ALA A 38 -14.39 1.99 -0.21
N HIS A 39 -15.37 2.74 0.27
CA HIS A 39 -16.60 2.96 -0.49
C HIS A 39 -16.32 3.68 -1.82
N ASN A 40 -15.45 4.66 -1.79
CA ASN A 40 -15.19 5.48 -2.96
C ASN A 40 -14.18 4.89 -3.93
N THR A 41 -13.38 3.93 -3.50
CA THR A 41 -12.36 3.34 -4.37
C THR A 41 -12.65 1.90 -4.74
N GLY A 42 -13.50 1.22 -3.97
CA GLY A 42 -13.71 -0.21 -4.14
C GLY A 42 -12.60 -1.05 -3.59
N LEU A 43 -11.63 -0.45 -2.89
CA LEU A 43 -10.51 -1.18 -2.31
C LEU A 43 -10.85 -1.65 -0.90
N ASP A 44 -10.28 -2.80 -0.53
CA ASP A 44 -10.50 -3.36 0.81
C ASP A 44 -9.51 -2.72 1.78
N ILE A 45 -9.74 -1.46 2.09
CA ILE A 45 -8.83 -0.66 2.92
C ILE A 45 -8.56 -1.31 4.28
N PRO A 46 -9.59 -1.80 5.00
CA PRO A 46 -9.32 -2.42 6.29
C PRO A 46 -8.34 -3.59 6.20
N HIS A 47 -8.46 -4.45 5.19
CA HIS A 47 -7.56 -5.58 5.05
C HIS A 47 -6.16 -5.14 4.68
N PHE A 48 -6.04 -4.09 3.86
CA PHE A 48 -4.73 -3.56 3.55
C PHE A 48 -4.06 -3.01 4.80
N GLU A 49 -4.80 -2.23 5.59
CA GLU A 49 -4.20 -1.56 6.74
C GLU A 49 -3.84 -2.52 7.87
N THR A 50 -4.51 -3.67 7.93
CA THR A 50 -4.14 -4.67 8.92
C THR A 50 -3.05 -5.61 8.42
N GLY A 51 -2.69 -5.52 7.16
CA GLY A 51 -1.68 -6.40 6.59
C GLY A 51 -2.22 -7.75 6.16
N ARG A 52 -3.54 -7.94 6.19
CA ARG A 52 -4.11 -9.20 5.76
C ARG A 52 -3.96 -9.41 4.26
N ASP A 53 -4.12 -8.33 3.51
CA ASP A 53 -3.93 -8.37 2.08
C ASP A 53 -2.95 -7.29 1.70
N PHE A 54 -2.21 -7.50 0.62
CA PHE A 54 -1.25 -6.52 0.15
C PHE A 54 -1.76 -5.92 -1.15
N PRO A 55 -1.71 -4.59 -1.27
CA PRO A 55 -2.20 -3.96 -2.48
C PRO A 55 -1.31 -4.28 -3.67
N THR A 56 -1.96 -4.48 -4.81
CA THR A 56 -1.25 -4.61 -6.09
C THR A 56 -0.95 -3.22 -6.61
N MET A 57 -0.14 -3.15 -7.66
CA MET A 57 0.09 -1.86 -8.29
C MET A 57 -1.20 -1.25 -8.80
N THR A 58 -2.12 -2.09 -9.29
CA THR A 58 -3.42 -1.60 -9.71
C THR A 58 -4.16 -0.95 -8.55
N SER A 59 -4.16 -1.61 -7.38
CA SER A 59 -4.81 -1.03 -6.20
C SER A 59 -4.17 0.29 -5.81
N ILE A 60 -2.85 0.35 -5.83
CA ILE A 60 -2.14 1.58 -5.51
C ILE A 60 -2.50 2.68 -6.50
N SER A 61 -2.61 2.32 -7.77
CA SER A 61 -2.99 3.27 -8.80
C SER A 61 -4.38 3.85 -8.54
N VAL A 62 -5.34 2.99 -8.19
CA VAL A 62 -6.70 3.43 -7.87
C VAL A 62 -6.70 4.37 -6.67
N PHE A 63 -5.93 4.02 -5.65
CA PHE A 63 -5.82 4.85 -4.45
C PHE A 63 -5.24 6.22 -4.80
N CYS A 64 -4.17 6.23 -5.60
CA CYS A 64 -3.54 7.48 -6.02
C CYS A 64 -4.49 8.34 -6.84
N GLU A 65 -5.24 7.69 -7.73
CA GLU A 65 -6.18 8.42 -8.56
C GLU A 65 -7.25 9.11 -7.70
N PHE A 66 -7.72 8.41 -6.68
CA PHE A 66 -8.70 8.99 -5.77
C PHE A 66 -8.16 10.24 -5.08
N TYR A 67 -6.87 10.23 -4.72
CA TYR A 67 -6.26 11.36 -4.04
C TYR A 67 -5.54 12.32 -4.98
N ASN A 68 -5.69 12.09 -6.29
CA ASN A 68 -5.08 12.95 -7.30
C ASN A 68 -3.56 13.03 -7.12
N LEU A 69 -2.95 11.88 -6.86
CA LEU A 69 -1.52 11.75 -6.71
C LEU A 69 -0.94 10.99 -7.88
N THR A 70 0.25 11.34 -8.30
CA THR A 70 0.99 10.47 -9.22
C THR A 70 1.61 9.34 -8.40
N LEU A 71 1.98 8.27 -9.08
CA LEU A 71 2.71 7.19 -8.41
C LEU A 71 4.02 7.71 -7.83
N GLY A 72 4.68 8.61 -8.56
CA GLY A 72 5.90 9.22 -8.04
C GLY A 72 5.67 9.94 -6.74
N GLU A 73 4.60 10.72 -6.66
CA GLU A 73 4.28 11.45 -5.44
C GLU A 73 3.93 10.50 -4.30
N PHE A 74 3.28 9.40 -4.62
CA PHE A 74 2.93 8.41 -3.60
C PHE A 74 4.19 7.80 -2.99
N PHE A 75 5.15 7.40 -3.83
CA PHE A 75 6.32 6.69 -3.37
C PHE A 75 7.46 7.58 -2.88
N ALA A 76 7.46 8.86 -3.26
CA ALA A 76 8.59 9.73 -2.96
C ALA A 76 8.98 9.78 -1.48
N PRO A 77 8.02 9.88 -0.53
CA PRO A 77 8.40 9.96 0.88
C PRO A 77 8.86 8.66 1.50
N MET A 78 8.71 7.54 0.79
CA MET A 78 8.92 6.24 1.40
C MET A 78 10.38 5.90 1.67
N ASN A 79 11.29 6.46 0.92
CA ASN A 79 12.71 6.22 1.17
C ASN A 79 13.05 4.73 1.22
N TYR A 80 12.56 3.97 0.27
CA TYR A 80 12.79 2.54 0.21
C TYR A 80 13.44 2.19 -1.11
N PRO A 81 14.40 1.25 -1.12
CA PRO A 81 15.00 0.57 0.04
C PRO A 81 15.91 1.50 0.81
N PRO A 82 16.09 1.21 2.10
CA PRO A 82 16.88 2.09 2.96
C PRO A 82 18.35 2.13 2.56
#